data_aec21834e19e4183cc1bad140e7af2f4
#
_entry.id   aec21834e19e4183cc1bad140e7af2f4
#
_cell.length_a   1.000
_cell.length_b   1.000
_cell.length_c   1.000
_cell.angle_alpha   90.00
_cell.angle_beta   90.00
_cell.angle_gamma   90.00
#
_symmetry.space_group_name_H-M   'P 1'
#
loop_
_entity.id
_entity.type
_entity.pdbx_description
1 polymer ?
#
loop_
_entity_poly.entity_id
_entity_poly.type
_entity_poly.pdbx_seq_one_letter_code
_entity_poly.pdbx_strand_id
1 'polypeptide(L)' 'TEPDEEIRASLLTHAQAMFTGSETLDDAVAGVRNDLSLYLAEQQ' A
#
# COMPACT_ATOMS: atom_id res chain seq x y z
N THR A 1 -12.83 -1.81 8.76
CA THR A 1 -11.47 -1.32 9.02
C THR A 1 -11.40 0.18 8.77
N GLU A 2 -10.70 0.88 9.63
CA GLU A 2 -10.52 2.32 9.50
C GLU A 2 -9.64 2.63 8.30
N PRO A 3 -9.97 3.69 7.51
CA PRO A 3 -9.13 4.06 6.38
C PRO A 3 -7.68 4.34 6.77
N ASP A 4 -7.46 4.95 7.94
CA ASP A 4 -6.10 5.24 8.41
C ASP A 4 -5.30 3.97 8.62
N GLU A 5 -5.93 2.92 9.12
CA GLU A 5 -5.25 1.63 9.32
C GLU A 5 -4.89 0.98 8.01
N GLU A 6 -5.79 1.06 7.02
CA GLU A 6 -5.52 0.50 5.69
C GLU A 6 -4.34 1.22 5.02
N ILE A 7 -4.35 2.54 5.09
CA ILE A 7 -3.27 3.34 4.50
C ILE A 7 -1.95 3.04 5.20
N ARG A 8 -1.96 3.00 6.52
CA ARG A 8 -0.76 2.74 7.30
C ARG A 8 -0.18 1.36 6.99
N ALA A 9 -1.05 0.35 6.95
CA ALA A 9 -0.61 -1.01 6.69
C ALA A 9 0.01 -1.13 5.29
N SER A 10 -0.61 -0.51 4.30
CA SER A 10 -0.10 -0.54 2.94
C SER A 10 1.25 0.17 2.84
N LEU A 11 1.37 1.35 3.46
CA LEU A 11 2.62 2.09 3.45
C LEU A 11 3.74 1.30 4.12
N LEU A 12 3.44 0.68 5.26
CA LEU A 12 4.44 -0.09 5.97
C LEU A 12 4.91 -1.29 5.16
N THR A 13 3.97 -2.02 4.57
CA THR A 13 4.28 -3.19 3.76
C THR A 13 5.22 -2.83 2.62
N HIS A 14 4.90 -1.77 1.89
CA HIS A 14 5.69 -1.40 0.72
C HIS A 14 7.00 -0.71 1.11
N ALA A 15 7.02 0.01 2.24
CA ALA A 15 8.27 0.56 2.75
C ALA A 15 9.25 -0.54 3.13
N GLN A 16 8.77 -1.59 3.79
CA GLN A 16 9.61 -2.73 4.14
C GLN A 16 10.14 -3.44 2.90
N ALA A 17 9.30 -3.58 1.89
CA ALA A 17 9.72 -4.21 0.63
C ALA A 17 10.82 -3.39 -0.05
N MET A 18 10.75 -2.07 0.04
CA MET A 18 11.81 -1.22 -0.50
C MET A 18 13.12 -1.40 0.26
N PHE A 19 13.05 -1.46 1.60
CA PHE A 19 14.24 -1.66 2.42
C PHE A 19 14.94 -2.97 2.11
N THR A 20 14.18 -4.02 1.84
CA THR A 20 14.74 -5.33 1.55
C THR A 20 15.17 -5.47 0.09
N GLY A 21 14.85 -4.49 -0.74
CA GLY A 21 15.18 -4.53 -2.16
C GLY A 21 14.20 -5.33 -3.00
N SER A 22 13.05 -5.72 -2.41
CA SER A 22 12.03 -6.47 -3.14
C SER A 22 11.23 -5.60 -4.10
N GLU A 23 11.16 -4.30 -3.83
CA GLU A 23 10.43 -3.35 -4.66
C GLU A 23 11.26 -2.11 -4.90
N THR A 24 11.09 -1.50 -6.08
CA THR A 24 11.62 -0.17 -6.34
C THR A 24 10.64 0.86 -5.80
N LEU A 25 11.06 2.13 -5.78
CA LEU A 25 10.16 3.22 -5.36
C LEU A 25 8.90 3.25 -6.24
N ASP A 26 9.08 3.12 -7.56
CA ASP A 26 7.92 3.14 -8.47
C ASP A 26 6.98 2.00 -8.18
N ASP A 27 7.51 0.80 -7.93
CA ASP A 27 6.69 -0.36 -7.61
C ASP A 27 5.95 -0.17 -6.30
N ALA A 28 6.62 0.41 -5.30
CA ALA A 28 6.00 0.65 -4.01
C ALA A 28 4.85 1.64 -4.12
N VAL A 29 5.04 2.72 -4.87
CA VAL A 29 3.98 3.71 -5.09
C VAL A 29 2.79 3.06 -5.80
N ALA A 30 3.06 2.29 -6.84
CA ALA A 30 1.99 1.60 -7.57
C ALA A 30 1.24 0.63 -6.65
N GLY A 31 1.97 -0.07 -5.78
CA GLY A 31 1.37 -1.01 -4.84
C GLY A 31 0.45 -0.32 -3.85
N VAL A 32 0.89 0.81 -3.29
CA VAL A 32 0.05 1.57 -2.36
C VAL A 32 -1.21 2.08 -3.06
N ARG A 33 -1.06 2.60 -4.27
CA ARG A 33 -2.22 3.08 -5.03
C ARG A 33 -3.20 1.95 -5.32
N ASN A 34 -2.68 0.78 -5.67
CA ASN A 34 -3.52 -0.39 -5.92
C ASN A 34 -4.27 -0.80 -4.65
N ASP A 35 -3.58 -0.84 -3.51
CA ASP A 35 -4.19 -1.22 -2.24
C ASP A 35 -5.31 -0.27 -1.86
N LEU A 36 -5.10 1.03 -2.04
CA LEU A 36 -6.11 2.02 -1.73
C LEU A 36 -7.31 1.92 -2.67
N SER A 37 -7.05 1.66 -3.96
CA SER A 37 -8.14 1.49 -4.94
C SER A 37 -9.01 0.29 -4.59
N LEU A 38 -8.40 -0.81 -4.18
CA LEU A 38 -9.14 -2.00 -3.78
C LEU A 38 -9.96 -1.73 -2.51
N TYR A 39 -9.35 -1.04 -1.55
CA TYR A 39 -10.07 -0.71 -0.33
C TYR A 39 -11.30 0.14 -0.62
N LEU A 40 -11.15 1.17 -1.45
CA LEU A 40 -12.27 2.05 -1.79
C LEU A 40 -13.36 1.30 -2.56
N ALA A 41 -12.96 0.39 -3.44
CA ALA A 41 -13.92 -0.41 -4.20
C ALA A 41 -14.75 -1.29 -3.26
N GLU A 42 -14.14 -1.81 -2.20
CA GLU A 42 -14.82 -2.66 -1.24
C GLU A 42 -15.82 -1.90 -0.37
N GLN A 43 -15.67 -0.58 -0.29
CA GLN A 43 -16.58 0.25 0.49
C GLN A 43 -17.86 0.62 -0.25
N GLN A 44 -17.95 0.35 -1.52
CA GLN A 44 -19.14 0.69 -2.32
C GLN A 44 -20.21 -0.38 -2.28
#